data_0d86a39c4aa00686071b23b6781239c3
#
_entry.id   0d86a39c4aa00686071b23b6781239c3
#
_cell.length_a   1.000
_cell.length_b   1.000
_cell.length_c   1.000
_cell.angle_alpha   90.00
_cell.angle_beta   90.00
_cell.angle_gamma   90.00
#
_symmetry.space_group_name_H-M   'P 1'
#
loop_
_entity.id
_entity.type
_entity.pdbx_description
1 polymer ?
#
loop_
_entity_poly.entity_id
_entity_poly.type
_entity_poly.pdbx_seq_one_letter_code
_entity_poly.pdbx_strand_id
1 'polypeptide(L)'
;MENPLTARELEGYLTCPRGLEELSADQILPFVKSVQAGRGGVKFITDMKGLYAVNLHSRTGMYALIKLCEITAGNDNDLYQQLTELSWFEWMAHDTPFAIRTRGNSRIFPNTNYFTLKVKDAIVDSIRRKTKRRPNIDRDNPLYSLVVFVDDKRVQIFLNSSGTPLSKRGYRSEKIHKAALNEALAAGIILLTGWQKEQPFYDPMCGSGTFPIEAALIGRNIPPGSYRKSFAFKKWKNFNPRLWNQLKEEGKSGINQENLQIYGYDGMRENIRLATTNLNNILLKQWVKIKKQDFADFNPGDSGGIVVMNPPYGVRLGEDEELKTLYTSIGEVLKQNCVGMDAFVFTGNKEMTSFIGLKSKRRHILKNGKIDCRLLQYPISQGTYTD
;
A
#
# COMPACT_ATOMS: atom_id res chain seq x y z
N MET A 1 6.18 24.56 18.42
CA MET A 1 5.57 23.57 17.47
C MET A 1 4.08 23.85 17.45
N GLU A 2 3.51 24.15 16.30
CA GLU A 2 2.06 24.36 16.17
C GLU A 2 1.30 23.07 16.53
N ASN A 3 0.14 23.23 17.18
CA ASN A 3 -0.69 22.07 17.51
C ASN A 3 -1.28 21.45 16.22
N PRO A 4 -0.86 20.24 15.82
CA PRO A 4 -1.29 19.63 14.56
C PRO A 4 -2.80 19.31 14.53
N LEU A 5 -3.45 19.30 15.69
CA LEU A 5 -4.88 19.02 15.79
C LEU A 5 -5.76 20.25 15.56
N THR A 6 -5.19 21.46 15.59
CA THR A 6 -5.90 22.74 15.42
C THR A 6 -5.37 23.58 14.25
N ALA A 7 -4.27 23.13 13.62
CA ALA A 7 -3.69 23.79 12.47
C ALA A 7 -4.69 23.84 11.29
N ARG A 8 -4.77 24.99 10.63
CA ARG A 8 -5.61 25.17 9.44
C ARG A 8 -5.03 24.47 8.20
N GLU A 9 -3.72 24.35 8.18
CA GLU A 9 -2.96 23.71 7.12
C GLU A 9 -2.00 22.69 7.70
N LEU A 10 -1.89 21.53 7.05
CA LEU A 10 -1.10 20.39 7.49
C LEU A 10 -0.08 20.03 6.42
N GLU A 11 1.17 19.89 6.82
CA GLU A 11 2.18 19.22 6.01
C GLU A 11 2.00 17.69 6.18
N GLY A 12 1.65 17.00 5.09
CA GLY A 12 1.45 15.57 5.10
C GLY A 12 2.56 14.81 4.37
N TYR A 13 2.66 13.52 4.67
CA TYR A 13 3.50 12.57 3.96
C TYR A 13 2.77 11.24 3.80
N LEU A 14 2.47 10.86 2.56
CA LEU A 14 1.89 9.55 2.24
C LEU A 14 3.00 8.59 1.88
N THR A 15 3.27 7.59 2.70
CA THR A 15 4.20 6.51 2.33
C THR A 15 3.55 5.59 1.32
N CYS A 16 4.30 5.09 0.35
CA CYS A 16 3.81 4.14 -0.67
C CYS A 16 4.88 3.10 -1.02
N PRO A 17 4.54 2.00 -1.72
CA PRO A 17 5.52 1.10 -2.30
C PRO A 17 6.42 1.85 -3.29
N ARG A 18 7.74 1.53 -3.25
CA ARG A 18 8.71 2.15 -4.16
C ARG A 18 8.40 1.83 -5.62
N GLY A 19 8.48 2.87 -6.46
CA GLY A 19 8.12 2.84 -7.86
C GLY A 19 6.68 3.25 -8.14
N LEU A 20 5.89 3.58 -7.08
CA LEU A 20 4.51 4.08 -7.20
C LEU A 20 4.36 5.52 -6.72
N GLU A 21 5.44 6.26 -6.52
CA GLU A 21 5.41 7.58 -5.91
C GLU A 21 4.60 8.58 -6.75
N GLU A 22 4.88 8.67 -8.06
CA GLU A 22 4.14 9.56 -8.98
C GLU A 22 2.66 9.16 -9.05
N LEU A 23 2.39 7.87 -9.25
CA LEU A 23 1.02 7.36 -9.28
C LEU A 23 0.26 7.67 -7.97
N SER A 24 0.95 7.60 -6.84
CA SER A 24 0.36 7.94 -5.53
C SER A 24 0.09 9.44 -5.40
N ALA A 25 0.94 10.29 -5.97
CA ALA A 25 0.75 11.73 -6.01
C ALA A 25 -0.50 12.09 -6.84
N ASP A 26 -0.61 11.53 -8.05
CA ASP A 26 -1.77 11.75 -8.94
C ASP A 26 -3.08 11.34 -8.27
N GLN A 27 -3.08 10.23 -7.53
CA GLN A 27 -4.28 9.74 -6.85
C GLN A 27 -4.77 10.65 -5.72
N ILE A 28 -3.86 11.31 -4.99
CA ILE A 28 -4.27 12.13 -3.85
C ILE A 28 -4.43 13.61 -4.22
N LEU A 29 -3.90 14.05 -5.35
CA LEU A 29 -3.99 15.44 -5.81
C LEU A 29 -5.42 16.04 -5.76
N PRO A 30 -6.50 15.30 -6.13
CA PRO A 30 -7.86 15.84 -6.04
C PRO A 30 -8.34 16.17 -4.62
N PHE A 31 -7.67 15.67 -3.59
CA PHE A 31 -8.08 15.80 -2.18
C PHE A 31 -7.24 16.77 -1.38
N VAL A 32 -6.13 17.26 -1.95
CA VAL A 32 -5.12 18.07 -1.25
C VAL A 32 -4.77 19.33 -2.04
N LYS A 33 -4.12 20.30 -1.42
CA LYS A 33 -3.75 21.56 -2.08
C LYS A 33 -2.56 21.41 -3.03
N SER A 34 -1.60 20.57 -2.67
CA SER A 34 -0.41 20.31 -3.48
C SER A 34 0.21 18.96 -3.13
N VAL A 35 0.96 18.42 -4.09
CA VAL A 35 1.70 17.15 -3.94
C VAL A 35 3.11 17.29 -4.48
N GLN A 36 4.02 16.52 -3.91
CA GLN A 36 5.38 16.36 -4.41
C GLN A 36 5.82 14.92 -4.19
N ALA A 37 5.93 14.16 -5.28
CA ALA A 37 6.47 12.81 -5.21
C ALA A 37 7.96 12.85 -4.84
N GLY A 38 8.39 11.84 -4.08
CA GLY A 38 9.77 11.68 -3.64
C GLY A 38 10.05 10.23 -3.25
N ARG A 39 11.27 9.93 -2.88
CA ARG A 39 11.70 8.56 -2.62
C ARG A 39 10.89 7.90 -1.49
N GLY A 40 10.02 6.95 -1.84
CA GLY A 40 9.24 6.12 -0.91
C GLY A 40 7.96 6.77 -0.40
N GLY A 41 7.51 7.88 -1.00
CA GLY A 41 6.25 8.53 -0.67
C GLY A 41 6.04 9.87 -1.34
N VAL A 42 4.96 10.53 -0.92
CA VAL A 42 4.49 11.80 -1.47
C VAL A 42 4.33 12.81 -0.34
N LYS A 43 4.98 13.95 -0.44
CA LYS A 43 4.67 15.11 0.41
C LYS A 43 3.41 15.76 -0.11
N PHE A 44 2.58 16.27 0.78
CA PHE A 44 1.37 16.99 0.39
C PHE A 44 1.01 18.08 1.42
N ILE A 45 0.30 19.11 0.96
CA ILE A 45 -0.27 20.15 1.81
C ILE A 45 -1.79 19.99 1.80
N THR A 46 -2.41 19.99 2.97
CA THR A 46 -3.85 19.73 3.12
C THR A 46 -4.45 20.38 4.36
N ASP A 47 -5.73 20.16 4.58
CA ASP A 47 -6.46 20.38 5.82
C ASP A 47 -6.96 19.03 6.40
N MET A 48 -7.76 19.08 7.47
CA MET A 48 -8.30 17.85 8.06
C MET A 48 -9.29 17.11 7.14
N LYS A 49 -10.02 17.83 6.25
CA LYS A 49 -10.90 17.21 5.26
C LYS A 49 -10.10 16.41 4.27
N GLY A 50 -9.07 17.01 3.69
CA GLY A 50 -8.20 16.33 2.75
C GLY A 50 -7.42 15.18 3.40
N LEU A 51 -6.98 15.30 4.66
CA LEU A 51 -6.34 14.20 5.39
C LEU A 51 -7.28 12.98 5.53
N TYR A 52 -8.57 13.21 5.85
CA TYR A 52 -9.56 12.14 5.91
C TYR A 52 -9.79 11.52 4.53
N ALA A 53 -9.88 12.37 3.48
CA ALA A 53 -10.06 11.92 2.11
C ALA A 53 -8.88 11.09 1.60
N VAL A 54 -7.63 11.50 1.88
CA VAL A 54 -6.42 10.71 1.57
C VAL A 54 -6.48 9.34 2.23
N ASN A 55 -6.85 9.25 3.51
CA ASN A 55 -6.99 7.97 4.20
C ASN A 55 -8.10 7.07 3.60
N LEU A 56 -9.19 7.66 3.12
CA LEU A 56 -10.31 6.93 2.55
C LEU A 56 -10.03 6.45 1.11
N HIS A 57 -9.45 7.31 0.28
CA HIS A 57 -9.38 7.13 -1.17
C HIS A 57 -8.04 6.65 -1.72
N SER A 58 -6.93 6.76 -0.96
CA SER A 58 -5.62 6.35 -1.47
C SER A 58 -5.53 4.83 -1.67
N ARG A 59 -5.37 4.41 -2.94
CA ARG A 59 -5.25 3.00 -3.33
C ARG A 59 -3.83 2.46 -3.13
N THR A 60 -2.82 3.30 -3.38
CA THR A 60 -1.40 2.93 -3.34
C THR A 60 -0.70 3.37 -2.04
N GLY A 61 -1.34 4.21 -1.22
CA GLY A 61 -0.80 4.65 0.05
C GLY A 61 -0.70 3.55 1.09
N MET A 62 0.33 3.66 1.93
CA MET A 62 0.53 2.77 3.09
C MET A 62 0.20 3.45 4.40
N TYR A 63 0.64 4.68 4.60
CA TYR A 63 0.36 5.50 5.78
C TYR A 63 0.26 6.97 5.38
N ALA A 64 -0.83 7.63 5.77
CA ALA A 64 -0.94 9.08 5.72
C ALA A 64 -0.48 9.65 7.07
N LEU A 65 0.57 10.45 7.03
CA LEU A 65 1.27 10.99 8.17
C LEU A 65 1.17 12.51 8.17
N ILE A 66 1.09 13.16 9.35
CA ILE A 66 1.19 14.62 9.52
C ILE A 66 2.57 14.93 10.09
N LYS A 67 3.32 15.82 9.45
CA LYS A 67 4.62 16.28 9.94
C LYS A 67 4.42 17.14 11.19
N LEU A 68 5.12 16.81 12.25
CA LEU A 68 5.10 17.55 13.51
C LEU A 68 6.28 18.49 13.61
N CYS A 69 7.47 17.97 13.33
CA CYS A 69 8.71 18.73 13.36
C CYS A 69 9.78 18.07 12.49
N GLU A 70 10.78 18.87 12.21
CA GLU A 70 12.04 18.44 11.60
C GLU A 70 13.18 19.11 12.36
N ILE A 71 14.17 18.33 12.76
CA ILE A 71 15.37 18.80 13.44
C ILE A 71 16.62 18.21 12.79
N THR A 72 17.76 18.87 13.00
CA THR A 72 19.06 18.36 12.62
C THR A 72 19.88 18.14 13.88
N ALA A 73 20.26 16.90 14.14
CA ALA A 73 20.99 16.53 15.34
C ALA A 73 22.30 15.81 15.02
N GLY A 74 23.39 16.30 15.59
CA GLY A 74 24.73 15.76 15.38
C GLY A 74 25.13 14.64 16.36
N ASN A 75 24.41 14.49 17.46
CA ASN A 75 24.62 13.47 18.50
C ASN A 75 23.37 13.31 19.38
N ASP A 76 23.41 12.36 20.32
CA ASP A 76 22.30 12.04 21.22
C ASP A 76 21.88 13.17 22.15
N ASN A 77 22.85 14.00 22.62
CA ASN A 77 22.53 15.12 23.52
C ASN A 77 21.83 16.24 22.76
N ASP A 78 22.32 16.58 21.58
CA ASP A 78 21.72 17.57 20.69
C ASP A 78 20.29 17.14 20.30
N LEU A 79 20.09 15.89 19.89
CA LEU A 79 18.76 15.31 19.63
C LEU A 79 17.82 15.48 20.84
N TYR A 80 18.29 15.08 22.03
CA TYR A 80 17.49 15.14 23.24
C TYR A 80 17.11 16.57 23.62
N GLN A 81 18.06 17.53 23.57
CA GLN A 81 17.81 18.93 23.91
C GLN A 81 16.77 19.53 22.97
N GLN A 82 16.99 19.46 21.66
CA GLN A 82 16.07 20.03 20.66
C GLN A 82 14.64 19.46 20.80
N LEU A 83 14.51 18.14 20.99
CA LEU A 83 13.18 17.53 21.16
C LEU A 83 12.52 17.88 22.50
N THR A 84 13.30 18.05 23.58
CA THR A 84 12.77 18.42 24.89
C THR A 84 12.24 19.86 24.91
N GLU A 85 12.80 20.76 24.10
CA GLU A 85 12.36 22.15 23.96
C GLU A 85 11.04 22.32 23.21
N LEU A 86 10.61 21.31 22.44
CA LEU A 86 9.34 21.34 21.74
C LEU A 86 8.15 21.23 22.69
N SER A 87 7.09 21.99 22.41
CA SER A 87 5.89 22.10 23.25
C SER A 87 4.94 20.92 23.09
N TRP A 88 5.40 19.69 23.36
CA TRP A 88 4.59 18.47 23.25
C TRP A 88 3.33 18.50 24.13
N PHE A 89 3.41 19.15 25.29
CA PHE A 89 2.33 19.25 26.26
C PHE A 89 1.10 20.04 25.76
N GLU A 90 1.22 20.83 24.71
CA GLU A 90 0.11 21.61 24.16
C GLU A 90 -0.98 20.74 23.53
N TRP A 91 -0.62 19.58 23.03
CA TRP A 91 -1.56 18.66 22.39
C TRP A 91 -1.50 17.22 22.92
N MET A 92 -0.43 16.85 23.63
CA MET A 92 -0.28 15.58 24.33
C MET A 92 -0.37 15.77 25.84
N ALA A 93 -1.47 15.36 26.45
CA ALA A 93 -1.59 15.37 27.90
C ALA A 93 -0.80 14.23 28.55
N HIS A 94 -0.56 14.31 29.86
CA HIS A 94 0.16 13.27 30.62
C HIS A 94 -0.55 11.93 30.65
N ASP A 95 -1.87 11.89 30.42
CA ASP A 95 -2.71 10.68 30.35
C ASP A 95 -2.90 10.17 28.91
N THR A 96 -2.23 10.80 27.95
CA THR A 96 -2.32 10.42 26.54
C THR A 96 -1.37 9.26 26.22
N PRO A 97 -1.87 8.03 25.99
CA PRO A 97 -1.02 6.92 25.60
C PRO A 97 -0.48 7.12 24.18
N PHE A 98 0.82 6.96 24.01
CA PHE A 98 1.44 7.08 22.71
C PHE A 98 2.48 5.99 22.44
N ALA A 99 2.80 5.80 21.17
CA ALA A 99 3.86 4.90 20.72
C ALA A 99 4.77 5.59 19.70
N ILE A 100 6.02 5.13 19.61
CA ILE A 100 7.00 5.61 18.64
C ILE A 100 7.49 4.45 17.80
N ARG A 101 7.60 4.67 16.49
CA ARG A 101 8.24 3.76 15.55
C ARG A 101 9.26 4.51 14.72
N THR A 102 10.51 4.05 14.71
CA THR A 102 11.59 4.64 13.93
C THR A 102 11.75 3.90 12.60
N ARG A 103 12.08 4.67 11.56
CA ARG A 103 12.39 4.23 10.20
C ARG A 103 13.61 4.98 9.67
N GLY A 104 14.35 4.36 8.76
CA GLY A 104 15.54 4.96 8.17
C GLY A 104 16.82 4.41 8.77
N ASN A 105 17.94 4.99 8.35
CA ASN A 105 19.28 4.64 8.77
C ASN A 105 20.07 5.91 9.07
N SER A 106 20.96 5.83 10.05
CA SER A 106 21.86 6.93 10.39
C SER A 106 23.20 6.34 10.83
N ARG A 107 24.29 6.93 10.36
CA ARG A 107 25.63 6.62 10.87
C ARG A 107 25.87 7.24 12.24
N ILE A 108 25.18 8.35 12.53
CA ILE A 108 25.25 9.07 13.81
C ILE A 108 24.46 8.33 14.89
N PHE A 109 23.31 7.73 14.51
CA PHE A 109 22.43 6.97 15.38
C PHE A 109 22.31 5.52 14.91
N PRO A 110 23.41 4.71 15.01
CA PRO A 110 23.45 3.37 14.42
C PRO A 110 22.53 2.38 15.12
N ASN A 111 22.22 2.58 16.39
CA ASN A 111 21.31 1.74 17.15
C ASN A 111 19.89 2.35 17.14
N THR A 112 19.05 1.87 16.23
CA THR A 112 17.67 2.33 16.07
C THR A 112 16.81 2.18 17.33
N ASN A 113 17.04 1.14 18.13
CA ASN A 113 16.29 0.93 19.38
C ASN A 113 16.67 1.98 20.43
N TYR A 114 17.97 2.20 20.63
CA TYR A 114 18.46 3.24 21.53
C TYR A 114 18.00 4.64 21.09
N PHE A 115 18.12 4.95 19.81
CA PHE A 115 17.61 6.20 19.24
C PHE A 115 16.11 6.39 19.53
N THR A 116 15.30 5.35 19.33
CA THR A 116 13.86 5.40 19.64
C THR A 116 13.59 5.70 21.11
N LEU A 117 14.38 5.11 22.02
CA LEU A 117 14.29 5.36 23.44
C LEU A 117 14.67 6.81 23.77
N LYS A 118 15.73 7.36 23.17
CA LYS A 118 16.12 8.78 23.36
C LYS A 118 15.04 9.75 22.92
N VAL A 119 14.44 9.54 21.74
CA VAL A 119 13.31 10.33 21.25
C VAL A 119 12.14 10.25 22.23
N LYS A 120 11.81 9.04 22.70
CA LYS A 120 10.77 8.84 23.70
C LYS A 120 11.05 9.60 24.99
N ASP A 121 12.26 9.49 25.52
CA ASP A 121 12.63 10.13 26.79
C ASP A 121 12.56 11.65 26.69
N ALA A 122 13.02 12.24 25.58
CA ALA A 122 12.92 13.67 25.33
C ALA A 122 11.46 14.17 25.33
N ILE A 123 10.55 13.45 24.63
CA ILE A 123 9.11 13.77 24.61
C ILE A 123 8.50 13.64 26.01
N VAL A 124 8.76 12.55 26.71
CA VAL A 124 8.26 12.28 28.07
C VAL A 124 8.72 13.35 29.03
N ASP A 125 9.99 13.73 28.99
CA ASP A 125 10.56 14.73 29.91
C ASP A 125 10.06 16.14 29.60
N SER A 126 9.84 16.49 28.33
CA SER A 126 9.18 17.75 27.95
C SER A 126 7.78 17.85 28.58
N ILE A 127 6.97 16.81 28.46
CA ILE A 127 5.61 16.77 29.05
C ILE A 127 5.69 16.80 30.58
N ARG A 128 6.58 16.00 31.20
CA ARG A 128 6.74 15.92 32.66
C ARG A 128 7.19 17.25 33.27
N ARG A 129 8.05 18.01 32.63
CA ARG A 129 8.48 19.33 33.09
C ARG A 129 7.31 20.30 33.31
N LYS A 130 6.31 20.26 32.42
CA LYS A 130 5.13 21.14 32.47
C LYS A 130 3.99 20.56 33.31
N THR A 131 3.66 19.27 33.14
CA THR A 131 2.49 18.67 33.75
C THR A 131 2.78 18.05 35.13
N LYS A 132 4.07 17.92 35.51
CA LYS A 132 4.56 17.20 36.70
C LYS A 132 4.20 15.71 36.73
N ARG A 133 3.65 15.16 35.61
CA ARG A 133 3.24 13.78 35.45
C ARG A 133 3.87 13.19 34.21
N ARG A 134 4.14 11.88 34.25
CA ARG A 134 4.73 11.16 33.13
C ARG A 134 3.63 10.60 32.22
N PRO A 135 3.69 10.82 30.89
CA PRO A 135 2.76 10.21 29.96
C PRO A 135 2.98 8.70 29.84
N ASN A 136 1.92 7.98 29.52
CA ASN A 136 1.93 6.54 29.36
C ASN A 136 2.39 6.13 27.95
N ILE A 137 3.15 5.04 27.86
CA ILE A 137 3.55 4.41 26.58
C ILE A 137 2.69 3.16 26.40
N ASP A 138 1.91 3.15 25.32
CA ASP A 138 1.12 2.00 24.92
C ASP A 138 1.45 1.66 23.45
N ARG A 139 2.08 0.50 23.24
CA ARG A 139 2.49 0.05 21.90
C ARG A 139 1.36 -0.63 21.12
N ASP A 140 0.39 -1.16 21.85
CA ASP A 140 -0.67 -1.99 21.27
C ASP A 140 -1.89 -1.14 20.88
N ASN A 141 -2.25 -0.19 21.74
CA ASN A 141 -3.42 0.67 21.54
C ASN A 141 -3.15 2.15 21.78
N PRO A 142 -2.14 2.77 21.13
CA PRO A 142 -1.83 4.18 21.35
C PRO A 142 -2.95 5.10 20.86
N LEU A 143 -3.16 6.21 21.56
CA LEU A 143 -3.98 7.32 21.05
C LEU A 143 -3.21 8.04 19.92
N TYR A 144 -1.92 8.31 20.15
CA TYR A 144 -1.04 8.90 19.16
C TYR A 144 0.11 7.95 18.80
N SER A 145 0.19 7.59 17.52
CA SER A 145 1.30 6.80 16.99
C SER A 145 2.25 7.73 16.24
N LEU A 146 3.43 7.94 16.80
CA LEU A 146 4.48 8.76 16.19
C LEU A 146 5.36 7.89 15.30
N VAL A 147 5.70 8.42 14.12
CA VAL A 147 6.66 7.82 13.20
C VAL A 147 7.84 8.77 13.07
N VAL A 148 9.03 8.26 13.35
CA VAL A 148 10.26 9.03 13.26
C VAL A 148 11.06 8.52 12.05
N PHE A 149 11.31 9.39 11.09
CA PHE A 149 12.26 9.12 10.01
C PHE A 149 13.60 9.74 10.38
N VAL A 150 14.65 8.94 10.28
CA VAL A 150 16.03 9.37 10.47
C VAL A 150 16.84 9.11 9.21
N ASP A 151 17.57 10.14 8.76
CA ASP A 151 18.49 10.09 7.62
C ASP A 151 19.75 10.88 8.00
N ASP A 152 20.77 10.15 8.41
CA ASP A 152 21.97 10.67 9.07
C ASP A 152 21.65 11.67 10.21
N LYS A 153 21.84 13.00 10.01
CA LYS A 153 21.56 14.06 10.98
C LYS A 153 20.12 14.52 10.99
N ARG A 154 19.38 14.27 9.91
CA ARG A 154 18.02 14.77 9.73
C ARG A 154 17.03 13.85 10.43
N VAL A 155 16.25 14.41 11.32
CA VAL A 155 15.22 13.68 12.07
C VAL A 155 13.88 14.37 11.85
N GLN A 156 12.92 13.63 11.33
CA GLN A 156 11.55 14.10 11.08
C GLN A 156 10.57 13.29 11.92
N ILE A 157 9.68 13.96 12.62
CA ILE A 157 8.65 13.31 13.44
C ILE A 157 7.28 13.58 12.85
N PHE A 158 6.52 12.52 12.69
CA PHE A 158 5.17 12.53 12.12
C PHE A 158 4.15 11.90 13.06
N LEU A 159 2.93 12.38 12.99
CA LEU A 159 1.76 11.77 13.59
C LEU A 159 1.05 10.87 12.57
N ASN A 160 0.85 9.61 12.87
CA ASN A 160 0.20 8.65 11.99
C ASN A 160 -1.32 8.76 12.09
N SER A 161 -1.95 9.23 11.02
CA SER A 161 -3.41 9.35 10.93
C SER A 161 -4.12 8.04 10.55
N SER A 162 -3.42 7.14 9.87
CA SER A 162 -4.00 5.89 9.36
C SER A 162 -4.15 4.80 10.43
N GLY A 163 -3.23 4.76 11.40
CA GLY A 163 -3.11 3.67 12.38
C GLY A 163 -2.39 2.46 11.79
N THR A 164 -3.13 1.44 11.37
CA THR A 164 -2.57 0.31 10.60
C THR A 164 -2.36 0.70 9.12
N PRO A 165 -1.53 -0.04 8.36
CA PRO A 165 -1.32 0.28 6.95
C PRO A 165 -2.64 0.38 6.18
N LEU A 166 -2.76 1.37 5.27
CA LEU A 166 -3.93 1.55 4.41
C LEU A 166 -4.14 0.35 3.48
N SER A 167 -3.09 -0.38 3.15
CA SER A 167 -3.18 -1.65 2.41
C SER A 167 -4.04 -2.70 3.11
N LYS A 168 -4.15 -2.68 4.43
CA LYS A 168 -5.11 -3.52 5.16
C LYS A 168 -6.54 -3.01 4.92
N ARG A 169 -7.11 -3.37 3.76
CA ARG A 169 -8.45 -2.92 3.33
C ARG A 169 -9.58 -3.41 4.23
N GLY A 170 -9.40 -4.55 4.90
CA GLY A 170 -10.40 -5.18 5.76
C GLY A 170 -11.03 -6.44 5.16
N TYR A 171 -10.75 -6.79 3.91
CA TYR A 171 -11.31 -7.99 3.29
C TYR A 171 -10.57 -9.29 3.65
N ARG A 172 -9.30 -9.22 4.04
CA ARG A 172 -8.55 -10.40 4.44
C ARG A 172 -8.86 -10.82 5.87
N SER A 173 -9.03 -12.12 6.08
CA SER A 173 -9.06 -12.71 7.43
C SER A 173 -7.65 -12.69 8.05
N GLU A 174 -7.56 -12.77 9.40
CA GLU A 174 -6.28 -12.75 10.12
C GLU A 174 -5.37 -13.96 9.82
N LYS A 175 -5.94 -15.07 9.34
CA LYS A 175 -5.22 -16.29 8.92
C LYS A 175 -4.77 -16.18 7.46
N ILE A 176 -3.77 -15.37 7.17
CA ILE A 176 -3.32 -15.15 5.79
C ILE A 176 -2.01 -15.86 5.52
N HIS A 177 -1.85 -16.42 4.31
CA HIS A 177 -0.56 -16.84 3.79
C HIS A 177 0.43 -15.68 3.80
N LYS A 178 1.60 -15.89 4.41
CA LYS A 178 2.69 -14.89 4.49
C LYS A 178 3.17 -14.39 3.13
N ALA A 179 2.82 -15.08 2.04
CA ALA A 179 3.24 -14.78 0.66
C ALA A 179 2.24 -13.95 -0.15
N ALA A 180 1.12 -13.52 0.44
CA ALA A 180 0.13 -12.75 -0.32
C ALA A 180 0.65 -11.36 -0.71
N LEU A 181 0.42 -10.97 -1.99
CA LEU A 181 0.78 -9.65 -2.51
C LEU A 181 0.12 -8.54 -1.67
N ASN A 182 0.87 -7.48 -1.39
CA ASN A 182 0.34 -6.30 -0.69
C ASN A 182 -0.73 -5.60 -1.54
N GLU A 183 -1.86 -5.25 -0.93
CA GLU A 183 -3.03 -4.70 -1.63
C GLU A 183 -2.75 -3.35 -2.30
N ALA A 184 -1.97 -2.47 -1.64
CA ALA A 184 -1.59 -1.19 -2.22
C ALA A 184 -0.66 -1.36 -3.43
N LEU A 185 0.23 -2.35 -3.38
CA LEU A 185 1.08 -2.70 -4.51
C LEU A 185 0.26 -3.30 -5.65
N ALA A 186 -0.69 -4.19 -5.35
CA ALA A 186 -1.57 -4.79 -6.35
C ALA A 186 -2.41 -3.73 -7.07
N ALA A 187 -3.02 -2.81 -6.32
CA ALA A 187 -3.75 -1.68 -6.89
C ALA A 187 -2.86 -0.82 -7.80
N GLY A 188 -1.62 -0.53 -7.36
CA GLY A 188 -0.65 0.21 -8.16
C GLY A 188 -0.27 -0.52 -9.44
N ILE A 189 -0.08 -1.83 -9.39
CA ILE A 189 0.19 -2.65 -10.58
C ILE A 189 -0.97 -2.56 -11.57
N ILE A 190 -2.22 -2.73 -11.12
CA ILE A 190 -3.39 -2.64 -12.00
C ILE A 190 -3.46 -1.25 -12.66
N LEU A 191 -3.25 -0.18 -11.91
CA LEU A 191 -3.27 1.19 -12.44
C LEU A 191 -2.12 1.41 -13.45
N LEU A 192 -0.93 0.84 -13.24
CA LEU A 192 0.19 0.92 -14.19
C LEU A 192 -0.05 0.14 -15.48
N THR A 193 -0.95 -0.86 -15.49
CA THR A 193 -1.32 -1.56 -16.73
C THR A 193 -2.12 -0.69 -17.69
N GLY A 194 -2.75 0.38 -17.17
CA GLY A 194 -3.69 1.19 -17.95
C GLY A 194 -5.05 0.52 -18.18
N TRP A 195 -5.36 -0.57 -17.44
CA TRP A 195 -6.64 -1.27 -17.55
C TRP A 195 -7.84 -0.34 -17.43
N GLN A 196 -8.79 -0.49 -18.33
CA GLN A 196 -10.07 0.20 -18.35
C GLN A 196 -11.18 -0.77 -17.92
N LYS A 197 -12.13 -0.31 -17.13
CA LYS A 197 -13.20 -1.14 -16.56
C LYS A 197 -14.10 -1.83 -17.59
N GLU A 198 -14.13 -1.32 -18.81
CA GLU A 198 -14.89 -1.87 -19.95
C GLU A 198 -14.21 -3.10 -20.55
N GLN A 199 -12.93 -3.31 -20.26
CA GLN A 199 -12.16 -4.44 -20.77
C GLN A 199 -12.19 -5.60 -19.75
N PRO A 200 -12.20 -6.86 -20.22
CA PRO A 200 -11.98 -8.00 -19.35
C PRO A 200 -10.62 -7.95 -18.64
N PHE A 201 -10.62 -8.33 -17.36
CA PHE A 201 -9.43 -8.45 -16.53
C PHE A 201 -9.26 -9.90 -16.10
N TYR A 202 -8.10 -10.48 -16.36
CA TYR A 202 -7.80 -11.87 -16.03
C TYR A 202 -6.59 -11.96 -15.11
N ASP A 203 -6.72 -12.73 -14.03
CA ASP A 203 -5.60 -13.17 -13.19
C ASP A 203 -5.57 -14.70 -13.14
N PRO A 204 -4.77 -15.36 -14.00
CA PRO A 204 -4.75 -16.81 -14.09
C PRO A 204 -3.95 -17.51 -12.98
N MET A 205 -3.36 -16.75 -12.04
CA MET A 205 -2.65 -17.26 -10.86
C MET A 205 -3.05 -16.46 -9.61
N CYS A 206 -4.37 -16.34 -9.36
CA CYS A 206 -4.91 -15.31 -8.47
C CYS A 206 -4.63 -15.53 -6.98
N GLY A 207 -4.19 -16.71 -6.58
CA GLY A 207 -3.94 -17.00 -5.18
C GLY A 207 -5.16 -16.68 -4.31
N SER A 208 -4.98 -15.81 -3.31
CA SER A 208 -6.05 -15.33 -2.44
C SER A 208 -6.96 -14.25 -3.06
N GLY A 209 -6.86 -13.99 -4.36
CA GLY A 209 -7.70 -13.06 -5.12
C GLY A 209 -7.32 -11.60 -5.03
N THR A 210 -6.07 -11.27 -4.72
CA THR A 210 -5.68 -9.87 -4.49
C THR A 210 -5.89 -8.99 -5.73
N PHE A 211 -5.39 -9.38 -6.90
CA PHE A 211 -5.62 -8.62 -8.13
C PHE A 211 -7.09 -8.52 -8.52
N PRO A 212 -7.87 -9.62 -8.59
CA PRO A 212 -9.29 -9.53 -8.91
C PRO A 212 -10.10 -8.63 -7.96
N ILE A 213 -9.77 -8.66 -6.66
CA ILE A 213 -10.44 -7.81 -5.65
C ILE A 213 -10.08 -6.33 -5.86
N GLU A 214 -8.79 -6.00 -5.99
CA GLU A 214 -8.36 -4.60 -6.21
C GLU A 214 -8.87 -4.08 -7.58
N ALA A 215 -8.92 -4.92 -8.63
CA ALA A 215 -9.54 -4.56 -9.91
C ALA A 215 -11.03 -4.22 -9.73
N ALA A 216 -11.77 -5.02 -8.97
CA ALA A 216 -13.17 -4.72 -8.67
C ALA A 216 -13.34 -3.43 -7.87
N LEU A 217 -12.48 -3.15 -6.88
CA LEU A 217 -12.50 -1.89 -6.14
C LEU A 217 -12.19 -0.69 -7.04
N ILE A 218 -11.26 -0.84 -7.99
CA ILE A 218 -10.90 0.20 -8.97
C ILE A 218 -12.05 0.40 -9.97
N GLY A 219 -12.48 -0.65 -10.67
CA GLY A 219 -13.48 -0.58 -11.72
C GLY A 219 -14.84 -0.08 -11.22
N ARG A 220 -15.20 -0.38 -9.98
CA ARG A 220 -16.42 0.13 -9.34
C ARG A 220 -16.25 1.48 -8.65
N ASN A 221 -15.06 2.05 -8.68
CA ASN A 221 -14.71 3.28 -7.98
C ASN A 221 -15.02 3.23 -6.46
N ILE A 222 -14.88 2.06 -5.84
CA ILE A 222 -15.09 1.92 -4.39
C ILE A 222 -13.84 2.47 -3.67
N PRO A 223 -13.99 3.42 -2.73
CA PRO A 223 -12.87 3.89 -1.94
C PRO A 223 -12.23 2.73 -1.14
N PRO A 224 -10.92 2.51 -1.24
CA PRO A 224 -10.27 1.34 -0.61
C PRO A 224 -10.33 1.34 0.91
N GLY A 225 -10.55 2.52 1.52
CA GLY A 225 -10.75 2.68 2.95
C GLY A 225 -12.14 2.30 3.47
N SER A 226 -13.12 2.02 2.59
CA SER A 226 -14.54 1.80 2.96
C SER A 226 -14.75 0.62 3.90
N TYR A 227 -13.97 -0.44 3.77
CA TYR A 227 -14.11 -1.66 4.57
C TYR A 227 -13.17 -1.73 5.77
N ARG A 228 -12.37 -0.69 6.00
CA ARG A 228 -11.48 -0.65 7.16
C ARG A 228 -12.27 -0.46 8.45
N LYS A 229 -11.92 -1.25 9.46
CA LYS A 229 -12.55 -1.18 10.78
C LYS A 229 -12.24 0.14 11.51
N SER A 230 -11.03 0.69 11.34
CA SER A 230 -10.59 1.87 12.07
C SER A 230 -9.50 2.67 11.34
N PHE A 231 -9.40 3.94 11.72
CA PHE A 231 -8.30 4.85 11.41
C PHE A 231 -7.87 5.53 12.70
N ALA A 232 -6.57 5.86 12.86
CA ALA A 232 -6.07 6.45 14.09
C ALA A 232 -6.68 7.83 14.36
N PHE A 233 -6.87 8.66 13.32
CA PHE A 233 -7.46 9.99 13.46
C PHE A 233 -8.87 9.98 14.10
N LYS A 234 -9.62 8.87 14.03
CA LYS A 234 -10.95 8.76 14.66
C LYS A 234 -10.91 8.77 16.19
N LYS A 235 -9.75 8.50 16.77
CA LYS A 235 -9.53 8.58 18.22
C LYS A 235 -9.07 9.98 18.68
N TRP A 236 -8.70 10.86 17.76
CA TRP A 236 -8.17 12.17 18.11
C TRP A 236 -9.24 13.10 18.66
N LYS A 237 -8.86 14.03 19.57
CA LYS A 237 -9.77 14.95 20.22
C LYS A 237 -10.51 15.88 19.24
N ASN A 238 -9.89 16.20 18.11
CA ASN A 238 -10.43 17.06 17.06
C ASN A 238 -11.14 16.29 15.95
N PHE A 239 -11.38 14.98 16.11
CA PHE A 239 -12.12 14.21 15.12
C PHE A 239 -13.51 14.79 14.87
N ASN A 240 -13.83 15.03 13.59
CA ASN A 240 -15.13 15.52 13.16
C ASN A 240 -15.95 14.38 12.52
N PRO A 241 -16.89 13.77 13.27
CA PRO A 241 -17.71 12.66 12.74
C PRO A 241 -18.63 13.07 11.60
N ARG A 242 -19.13 14.32 11.58
CA ARG A 242 -20.02 14.82 10.52
C ARG A 242 -19.25 14.89 9.19
N LEU A 243 -18.08 15.50 9.20
CA LEU A 243 -17.22 15.61 8.04
C LEU A 243 -16.80 14.23 7.53
N TRP A 244 -16.43 13.31 8.43
CA TRP A 244 -16.09 11.93 8.05
C TRP A 244 -17.28 11.19 7.41
N ASN A 245 -18.47 11.33 7.96
CA ASN A 245 -19.66 10.70 7.39
C ASN A 245 -20.03 11.29 6.03
N GLN A 246 -19.90 12.61 5.86
CA GLN A 246 -20.08 13.25 4.56
C GLN A 246 -19.13 12.67 3.50
N LEU A 247 -17.81 12.56 3.78
CA LEU A 247 -16.85 11.97 2.85
C LEU A 247 -17.16 10.51 2.51
N LYS A 248 -17.65 9.73 3.47
CA LYS A 248 -18.09 8.35 3.18
C LYS A 248 -19.30 8.30 2.26
N GLU A 249 -20.29 9.17 2.45
CA GLU A 249 -21.45 9.21 1.57
C GLU A 249 -21.08 9.73 0.17
N GLU A 250 -20.21 10.74 0.07
CA GLU A 250 -19.62 11.19 -1.21
C GLU A 250 -18.91 10.01 -1.92
N GLY A 251 -18.12 9.23 -1.18
CA GLY A 251 -17.45 8.05 -1.72
C GLY A 251 -18.41 6.94 -2.17
N LYS A 252 -19.52 6.75 -1.45
CA LYS A 252 -20.55 5.78 -1.84
C LYS A 252 -21.33 6.21 -3.08
N SER A 253 -21.69 7.49 -3.19
CA SER A 253 -22.41 8.02 -4.35
C SER A 253 -21.61 7.94 -5.65
N GLY A 254 -20.27 7.94 -5.54
CA GLY A 254 -19.37 7.75 -6.66
C GLY A 254 -19.18 6.28 -7.12
N ILE A 255 -19.82 5.31 -6.45
CA ILE A 255 -19.69 3.89 -6.80
C ILE A 255 -20.47 3.59 -8.08
N ASN A 256 -19.74 3.11 -9.07
CA ASN A 256 -20.34 2.69 -10.34
C ASN A 256 -21.04 1.33 -10.21
N GLN A 257 -22.17 1.18 -10.90
CA GLN A 257 -23.03 -0.02 -10.84
C GLN A 257 -22.87 -0.92 -12.09
N GLU A 258 -21.98 -0.57 -13.02
CA GLU A 258 -21.76 -1.33 -14.24
C GLU A 258 -21.22 -2.74 -13.97
N ASN A 259 -21.57 -3.66 -14.83
CA ASN A 259 -21.02 -5.02 -14.79
C ASN A 259 -19.57 -5.02 -15.22
N LEU A 260 -18.72 -5.63 -14.39
CA LEU A 260 -17.31 -5.81 -14.67
C LEU A 260 -17.03 -7.24 -15.14
N GLN A 261 -16.11 -7.37 -16.06
CA GLN A 261 -15.62 -8.67 -16.52
C GLN A 261 -14.28 -8.98 -15.84
N ILE A 262 -14.32 -9.44 -14.58
CA ILE A 262 -13.14 -9.74 -13.79
C ILE A 262 -13.12 -11.23 -13.46
N TYR A 263 -12.01 -11.88 -13.81
CA TYR A 263 -11.83 -13.32 -13.69
C TYR A 263 -10.53 -13.62 -12.94
N GLY A 264 -10.60 -14.53 -11.97
CA GLY A 264 -9.44 -15.07 -11.27
C GLY A 264 -9.45 -16.60 -11.33
N TYR A 265 -8.30 -17.17 -11.59
CA TYR A 265 -8.11 -18.61 -11.65
C TYR A 265 -6.93 -19.04 -10.78
N ASP A 266 -6.97 -20.23 -10.24
CA ASP A 266 -5.87 -20.85 -9.50
C ASP A 266 -6.05 -22.36 -9.48
N GLY A 267 -4.95 -23.12 -9.60
CA GLY A 267 -4.99 -24.59 -9.57
C GLY A 267 -5.32 -25.16 -8.19
N MET A 268 -5.07 -24.39 -7.11
CA MET A 268 -5.24 -24.86 -5.73
C MET A 268 -6.64 -24.52 -5.18
N ARG A 269 -7.40 -25.54 -4.77
CA ARG A 269 -8.73 -25.36 -4.15
C ARG A 269 -8.71 -24.44 -2.92
N GLU A 270 -7.64 -24.49 -2.14
CA GLU A 270 -7.48 -23.65 -0.95
C GLU A 270 -7.41 -22.16 -1.31
N ASN A 271 -6.65 -21.80 -2.34
CA ASN A 271 -6.56 -20.44 -2.85
C ASN A 271 -7.91 -19.93 -3.33
N ILE A 272 -8.65 -20.74 -4.08
CA ILE A 272 -10.01 -20.42 -4.52
C ILE A 272 -10.96 -20.16 -3.34
N ARG A 273 -10.88 -21.00 -2.29
CA ARG A 273 -11.67 -20.81 -1.07
C ARG A 273 -11.33 -19.50 -0.38
N LEU A 274 -10.03 -19.19 -0.26
CA LEU A 274 -9.56 -17.92 0.34
C LEU A 274 -10.01 -16.72 -0.49
N ALA A 275 -9.84 -16.74 -1.81
CA ALA A 275 -10.29 -15.66 -2.69
C ALA A 275 -11.80 -15.42 -2.57
N THR A 276 -12.60 -16.50 -2.57
CA THR A 276 -14.05 -16.42 -2.39
C THR A 276 -14.43 -15.85 -1.03
N THR A 277 -13.74 -16.25 0.04
CA THR A 277 -13.96 -15.74 1.39
C THR A 277 -13.64 -14.23 1.45
N ASN A 278 -12.52 -13.81 0.87
CA ASN A 278 -12.12 -12.41 0.83
C ASN A 278 -13.15 -11.54 0.07
N LEU A 279 -13.67 -12.03 -1.04
CA LEU A 279 -14.74 -11.36 -1.81
C LEU A 279 -16.05 -11.25 -1.01
N ASN A 280 -16.43 -12.31 -0.29
CA ASN A 280 -17.63 -12.30 0.54
C ASN A 280 -17.51 -11.29 1.69
N ASN A 281 -16.34 -11.13 2.30
CA ASN A 281 -16.10 -10.21 3.41
C ASN A 281 -16.41 -8.74 3.05
N ILE A 282 -16.38 -8.41 1.76
CA ILE A 282 -16.66 -7.06 1.25
C ILE A 282 -17.78 -7.02 0.21
N LEU A 283 -18.57 -8.08 0.12
CA LEU A 283 -19.75 -8.19 -0.74
C LEU A 283 -19.48 -7.99 -2.24
N LEU A 284 -18.29 -8.37 -2.71
CA LEU A 284 -17.89 -8.25 -4.12
C LEU A 284 -17.98 -9.55 -4.93
N LYS A 285 -18.43 -10.65 -4.33
CA LYS A 285 -18.48 -11.96 -5.00
C LYS A 285 -19.27 -11.96 -6.32
N GLN A 286 -20.34 -11.16 -6.39
CA GLN A 286 -21.17 -11.07 -7.60
C GLN A 286 -20.45 -10.39 -8.79
N TRP A 287 -19.39 -9.63 -8.53
CA TRP A 287 -18.67 -8.83 -9.52
C TRP A 287 -17.38 -9.48 -10.02
N VAL A 288 -16.95 -10.59 -9.37
CA VAL A 288 -15.70 -11.26 -9.67
C VAL A 288 -15.94 -12.75 -9.80
N LYS A 289 -15.56 -13.32 -10.91
CA LYS A 289 -15.68 -14.75 -11.17
C LYS A 289 -14.38 -15.46 -10.79
N ILE A 290 -14.42 -16.27 -9.72
CA ILE A 290 -13.26 -17.05 -9.27
C ILE A 290 -13.52 -18.52 -9.56
N LYS A 291 -12.59 -19.20 -10.27
CA LYS A 291 -12.71 -20.60 -10.66
C LYS A 291 -11.41 -21.37 -10.41
N LYS A 292 -11.53 -22.65 -10.03
CA LYS A 292 -10.39 -23.57 -10.02
C LYS A 292 -10.04 -23.91 -11.48
N GLN A 293 -8.79 -23.63 -11.87
CA GLN A 293 -8.27 -23.97 -13.19
C GLN A 293 -6.74 -23.93 -13.13
N ASP A 294 -6.09 -24.90 -13.73
CA ASP A 294 -4.64 -24.89 -13.87
C ASP A 294 -4.22 -23.87 -14.95
N PHE A 295 -3.06 -23.27 -14.76
CA PHE A 295 -2.58 -22.24 -15.68
C PHE A 295 -2.40 -22.78 -17.11
N ALA A 296 -1.96 -24.02 -17.25
CA ALA A 296 -1.78 -24.66 -18.57
C ALA A 296 -3.07 -24.68 -19.40
N ASP A 297 -4.22 -24.71 -18.73
CA ASP A 297 -5.55 -24.74 -19.38
C ASP A 297 -6.13 -23.33 -19.57
N PHE A 298 -5.38 -22.27 -19.22
CA PHE A 298 -5.90 -20.91 -19.29
C PHE A 298 -6.17 -20.48 -20.73
N ASN A 299 -7.43 -20.15 -21.00
CA ASN A 299 -7.89 -19.62 -22.27
C ASN A 299 -8.99 -18.58 -22.03
N PRO A 300 -8.72 -17.28 -22.27
CA PRO A 300 -9.71 -16.21 -22.13
C PRO A 300 -10.73 -16.18 -23.28
N GLY A 301 -10.54 -16.95 -24.35
CA GLY A 301 -11.35 -16.90 -25.58
C GLY A 301 -11.13 -15.58 -26.33
N ASP A 302 -12.06 -15.24 -27.20
CA ASP A 302 -11.98 -14.08 -28.10
C ASP A 302 -12.39 -12.75 -27.43
N SER A 303 -12.54 -12.74 -26.12
CA SER A 303 -13.10 -11.58 -25.38
C SER A 303 -12.15 -10.38 -25.27
N GLY A 304 -10.88 -10.54 -25.67
CA GLY A 304 -9.85 -9.49 -25.49
C GLY A 304 -9.58 -9.19 -24.01
N GLY A 305 -9.01 -8.02 -23.73
CA GLY A 305 -8.75 -7.56 -22.37
C GLY A 305 -7.28 -7.61 -21.95
N ILE A 306 -7.01 -7.68 -20.67
CA ILE A 306 -5.64 -7.79 -20.14
C ILE A 306 -5.48 -9.00 -19.23
N VAL A 307 -4.27 -9.54 -19.21
CA VAL A 307 -3.85 -10.60 -18.29
C VAL A 307 -2.84 -10.02 -17.31
N VAL A 308 -3.08 -10.16 -16.02
CA VAL A 308 -2.15 -9.71 -14.96
C VAL A 308 -1.89 -10.87 -14.02
N MET A 309 -0.64 -11.22 -13.81
CA MET A 309 -0.29 -12.36 -12.96
C MET A 309 0.91 -12.09 -12.08
N ASN A 310 0.96 -12.79 -10.95
CA ASN A 310 2.05 -12.79 -9.99
C ASN A 310 2.50 -14.24 -9.73
N PRO A 311 3.27 -14.83 -10.65
CA PRO A 311 3.77 -16.20 -10.50
C PRO A 311 4.70 -16.32 -9.29
N PRO A 312 4.92 -17.53 -8.74
CA PRO A 312 5.89 -17.75 -7.68
C PRO A 312 7.31 -17.36 -8.13
N TYR A 313 8.10 -16.79 -7.22
CA TYR A 313 9.46 -16.31 -7.53
C TYR A 313 10.56 -17.33 -7.20
N GLY A 314 10.22 -18.43 -6.47
CA GLY A 314 11.18 -19.34 -5.88
C GLY A 314 12.03 -18.65 -4.78
N VAL A 315 11.86 -19.10 -3.56
CA VAL A 315 12.66 -18.62 -2.41
C VAL A 315 13.42 -19.77 -1.77
N ARG A 316 13.22 -21.00 -2.27
CA ARG A 316 13.82 -22.22 -1.72
C ARG A 316 14.83 -22.81 -2.70
N LEU A 317 15.95 -23.29 -2.15
CA LEU A 317 16.96 -24.04 -2.89
C LEU A 317 16.32 -25.33 -3.47
N GLY A 318 16.46 -25.54 -4.79
CA GLY A 318 15.96 -26.73 -5.49
C GLY A 318 14.69 -26.56 -6.33
N GLU A 319 14.05 -25.38 -6.32
CA GLU A 319 12.83 -25.10 -7.10
C GLU A 319 13.12 -24.57 -8.54
N ASP A 320 14.40 -24.43 -8.95
CA ASP A 320 14.75 -23.72 -10.19
C ASP A 320 14.23 -24.38 -11.47
N GLU A 321 14.24 -25.72 -11.57
CA GLU A 321 13.73 -26.43 -12.75
C GLU A 321 12.18 -26.38 -12.87
N GLU A 322 11.49 -26.44 -11.73
CA GLU A 322 10.03 -26.29 -11.71
C GLU A 322 9.63 -24.86 -12.11
N LEU A 323 10.40 -23.88 -11.66
CA LEU A 323 10.19 -22.48 -12.04
C LEU A 323 10.49 -22.23 -13.51
N LYS A 324 11.55 -22.77 -14.07
CA LYS A 324 11.86 -22.69 -15.50
C LYS A 324 10.69 -23.26 -16.32
N THR A 325 10.23 -24.46 -15.96
CA THR A 325 9.07 -25.10 -16.60
C THR A 325 7.83 -24.21 -16.53
N LEU A 326 7.53 -23.63 -15.36
CA LEU A 326 6.40 -22.73 -15.18
C LEU A 326 6.52 -21.48 -16.06
N TYR A 327 7.69 -20.82 -16.07
CA TYR A 327 7.87 -19.59 -16.83
C TYR A 327 7.87 -19.85 -18.35
N THR A 328 8.37 -21.00 -18.80
CA THR A 328 8.23 -21.46 -20.18
C THR A 328 6.76 -21.66 -20.54
N SER A 329 6.03 -22.38 -19.70
CA SER A 329 4.57 -22.56 -19.87
C SER A 329 3.80 -21.24 -19.91
N ILE A 330 4.21 -20.24 -19.10
CA ILE A 330 3.63 -18.89 -19.17
C ILE A 330 3.78 -18.32 -20.58
N GLY A 331 4.97 -18.39 -21.17
CA GLY A 331 5.20 -17.89 -22.53
C GLY A 331 4.37 -18.63 -23.58
N GLU A 332 4.29 -19.95 -23.51
CA GLU A 332 3.53 -20.79 -24.43
C GLU A 332 2.02 -20.51 -24.38
N VAL A 333 1.44 -20.52 -23.18
CA VAL A 333 0.00 -20.24 -22.99
C VAL A 333 -0.36 -18.83 -23.46
N LEU A 334 0.47 -17.84 -23.16
CA LEU A 334 0.23 -16.48 -23.64
C LEU A 334 0.27 -16.37 -25.16
N LYS A 335 1.26 -16.98 -25.81
CA LYS A 335 1.38 -17.00 -27.29
C LYS A 335 0.21 -17.68 -27.97
N GLN A 336 -0.28 -18.80 -27.39
CA GLN A 336 -1.35 -19.61 -27.98
C GLN A 336 -2.75 -19.02 -27.74
N ASN A 337 -3.01 -18.55 -26.51
CA ASN A 337 -4.37 -18.30 -26.05
C ASN A 337 -4.70 -16.82 -25.82
N CYS A 338 -3.70 -15.91 -25.85
CA CYS A 338 -3.91 -14.51 -25.48
C CYS A 338 -3.56 -13.53 -26.64
N VAL A 339 -3.65 -13.99 -27.89
CA VAL A 339 -3.35 -13.16 -29.05
C VAL A 339 -4.25 -11.92 -29.09
N GLY A 340 -3.65 -10.74 -29.32
CA GLY A 340 -4.36 -9.45 -29.31
C GLY A 340 -4.51 -8.81 -27.93
N MET A 341 -4.01 -9.47 -26.87
CA MET A 341 -4.07 -8.96 -25.49
C MET A 341 -2.72 -8.40 -25.03
N ASP A 342 -2.76 -7.58 -24.00
CA ASP A 342 -1.58 -7.24 -23.20
C ASP A 342 -1.50 -8.14 -21.97
N ALA A 343 -0.37 -8.83 -21.80
CA ALA A 343 -0.07 -9.62 -20.62
C ALA A 343 0.95 -8.89 -19.73
N PHE A 344 0.69 -8.89 -18.41
CA PHE A 344 1.54 -8.26 -17.42
C PHE A 344 1.99 -9.30 -16.40
N VAL A 345 3.30 -9.50 -16.30
CA VAL A 345 3.91 -10.43 -15.35
C VAL A 345 4.66 -9.65 -14.29
N PHE A 346 4.21 -9.76 -13.04
CA PHE A 346 4.89 -9.18 -11.89
C PHE A 346 5.76 -10.23 -11.21
N THR A 347 7.06 -10.03 -11.15
CA THR A 347 8.00 -11.03 -10.59
C THR A 347 9.17 -10.39 -9.89
N GLY A 348 9.66 -11.05 -8.83
CA GLY A 348 10.93 -10.77 -8.16
C GLY A 348 12.11 -11.58 -8.72
N ASN A 349 11.85 -12.56 -9.60
CA ASN A 349 12.91 -13.40 -10.18
C ASN A 349 13.24 -12.93 -11.61
N LYS A 350 14.36 -12.21 -11.73
CA LYS A 350 14.80 -11.64 -13.02
C LYS A 350 15.22 -12.73 -14.01
N GLU A 351 15.86 -13.79 -13.52
CA GLU A 351 16.45 -14.84 -14.37
C GLU A 351 15.34 -15.64 -15.05
N MET A 352 14.29 -15.97 -14.32
CA MET A 352 13.15 -16.72 -14.84
C MET A 352 12.41 -15.99 -15.97
N THR A 353 12.49 -14.66 -16.03
CA THR A 353 11.80 -13.91 -17.10
C THR A 353 12.32 -14.22 -18.50
N SER A 354 13.55 -14.71 -18.65
CA SER A 354 14.12 -15.14 -19.96
C SER A 354 13.42 -16.38 -20.52
N PHE A 355 12.88 -17.25 -19.65
CA PHE A 355 12.18 -18.48 -20.05
C PHE A 355 10.76 -18.23 -20.59
N ILE A 356 10.19 -17.02 -20.40
CA ILE A 356 8.90 -16.67 -21.00
C ILE A 356 9.00 -16.65 -22.54
N GLY A 357 10.20 -16.40 -23.11
CA GLY A 357 10.41 -16.41 -24.56
C GLY A 357 9.57 -15.35 -25.29
N LEU A 358 9.32 -14.20 -24.66
CA LEU A 358 8.63 -13.04 -25.19
C LEU A 358 9.43 -11.77 -24.89
N LYS A 359 9.43 -10.81 -25.81
CA LYS A 359 10.08 -9.51 -25.64
C LYS A 359 9.15 -8.54 -24.91
N SER A 360 9.57 -8.07 -23.72
CA SER A 360 8.78 -7.08 -22.97
C SER A 360 8.84 -5.70 -23.63
N LYS A 361 7.68 -5.04 -23.77
CA LYS A 361 7.54 -3.67 -24.32
C LYS A 361 7.87 -2.61 -23.27
N ARG A 362 7.40 -2.81 -22.04
CA ARG A 362 7.62 -1.90 -20.91
C ARG A 362 8.01 -2.68 -19.65
N ARG A 363 8.73 -1.97 -18.78
CA ARG A 363 9.16 -2.52 -17.50
C ARG A 363 9.06 -1.45 -16.43
N HIS A 364 8.30 -1.73 -15.35
CA HIS A 364 8.25 -0.91 -14.16
C HIS A 364 9.06 -1.58 -13.05
N ILE A 365 9.96 -0.82 -12.42
CA ILE A 365 10.76 -1.29 -11.27
C ILE A 365 9.96 -1.00 -10.00
N LEU A 366 9.63 -2.04 -9.27
CA LEU A 366 8.79 -1.98 -8.07
C LEU A 366 9.45 -2.72 -6.93
N LYS A 367 8.93 -2.58 -5.70
CA LYS A 367 9.35 -3.37 -4.54
C LYS A 367 8.19 -4.09 -3.88
N ASN A 368 8.36 -5.39 -3.64
CA ASN A 368 7.48 -6.17 -2.79
C ASN A 368 8.16 -6.45 -1.45
N GLY A 369 7.89 -5.61 -0.46
CA GLY A 369 8.61 -5.62 0.80
C GLY A 369 10.10 -5.29 0.59
N LYS A 370 10.98 -6.28 0.81
CA LYS A 370 12.44 -6.15 0.60
C LYS A 370 12.89 -6.63 -0.77
N ILE A 371 12.02 -7.29 -1.54
CA ILE A 371 12.34 -7.90 -2.83
C ILE A 371 12.24 -6.85 -3.93
N ASP A 372 13.28 -6.73 -4.76
CA ASP A 372 13.24 -5.93 -5.98
C ASP A 372 12.49 -6.70 -7.06
N CYS A 373 11.37 -6.14 -7.51
CA CYS A 373 10.46 -6.75 -8.46
C CYS A 373 10.36 -5.93 -9.74
N ARG A 374 9.77 -6.55 -10.75
CA ARG A 374 9.46 -5.93 -12.04
C ARG A 374 8.06 -6.29 -12.47
N LEU A 375 7.37 -5.31 -13.01
CA LEU A 375 6.17 -5.53 -13.80
C LEU A 375 6.57 -5.42 -15.27
N LEU A 376 6.42 -6.53 -16.01
CA LEU A 376 6.79 -6.63 -17.43
C LEU A 376 5.53 -6.69 -18.26
N GLN A 377 5.42 -5.83 -19.28
CA GLN A 377 4.33 -5.83 -20.26
C GLN A 377 4.75 -6.60 -21.50
N TYR A 378 3.95 -7.56 -21.90
CA TYR A 378 4.09 -8.37 -23.12
C TYR A 378 2.85 -8.16 -24.00
N PRO A 379 2.92 -7.35 -25.06
CA PRO A 379 1.87 -7.33 -26.07
C PRO A 379 1.92 -8.65 -26.86
N ILE A 380 0.81 -9.36 -26.92
CA ILE A 380 0.73 -10.65 -27.62
C ILE A 380 0.16 -10.41 -29.01
N SER A 381 1.02 -10.43 -30.04
CA SER A 381 0.65 -10.22 -31.43
C SER A 381 0.50 -11.54 -32.20
N GLN A 382 -0.28 -11.53 -33.27
CA GLN A 382 -0.22 -12.62 -34.27
C GLN A 382 1.14 -12.56 -34.98
N GLY A 383 1.89 -13.65 -34.95
CA GLY A 383 3.17 -13.76 -35.62
C GLY A 383 4.00 -14.95 -35.16
N THR A 384 4.87 -15.45 -36.00
CA THR A 384 5.93 -16.37 -35.62
C THR A 384 6.91 -15.61 -34.75
N TYR A 385 6.93 -15.94 -33.45
CA TYR A 385 8.01 -15.53 -32.57
C TYR A 385 9.25 -16.35 -32.98
N THR A 386 10.02 -15.84 -33.92
CA THR A 386 11.36 -16.37 -34.25
C THR A 386 12.28 -16.01 -33.08
N ASP A 387 13.01 -17.01 -32.60
CA ASP A 387 14.01 -16.93 -31.52
C ASP A 387 15.07 -15.84 -31.74
#